data_8c98a4e175e10b679a2e6de0205bc0fe
#
_entry.id   8c98a4e175e10b679a2e6de0205bc0fe
#
_cell.length_a   1.000
_cell.length_b   1.000
_cell.length_c   1.000
_cell.angle_alpha   90.00
_cell.angle_beta   90.00
_cell.angle_gamma   90.00
#
_symmetry.space_group_name_H-M   'P 1'
#
loop_
_entity.id
_entity.type
_entity.pdbx_description
1 polymer ?
#
loop_
_entity_poly.entity_id
_entity_poly.type
_entity_poly.pdbx_seq_one_letter_code
_entity_poly.pdbx_strand_id
1 'polypeptide(L)'
;MTESSPTYRLPTAIAMIVGICIGSGIFFKSDNILIATGGNVPLGILVFLLGAVGIIFGGLSIGQLAARTAQPGGLIAYAAEFVGPGFTGGVGWFQVFFYFPTLVAAVSRAAGHYFCSLFSIPDTLETQCLVGFLFFTLCFFWNICSAR
;
A
#
# COMPACT_ATOMS: atom_id res chain seq x y z
N MET A 1 25.79 21.94 -13.42
CA MET A 1 24.44 22.17 -12.86
C MET A 1 24.27 21.18 -11.74
N THR A 2 24.47 21.61 -10.51
CA THR A 2 24.30 20.78 -9.32
C THR A 2 22.81 20.78 -9.01
N GLU A 3 22.09 19.75 -9.47
CA GLU A 3 20.76 19.46 -8.95
C GLU A 3 20.92 19.09 -7.48
N SER A 4 20.57 20.02 -6.61
CA SER A 4 20.37 19.75 -5.20
C SER A 4 19.11 18.87 -5.08
N SER A 5 19.32 17.55 -5.03
CA SER A 5 18.25 16.63 -4.68
C SER A 5 17.67 17.07 -3.33
N PRO A 6 16.35 17.27 -3.22
CA PRO A 6 15.74 17.66 -1.96
C PRO A 6 15.94 16.54 -0.95
N THR A 7 16.86 16.76 -0.01
CA THR A 7 17.15 15.80 1.04
C THR A 7 16.04 15.90 2.08
N TYR A 8 15.11 14.94 2.07
CA TYR A 8 14.08 14.86 3.11
C TYR A 8 14.76 14.65 4.47
N ARG A 9 14.39 15.47 5.44
CA ARG A 9 14.85 15.27 6.81
C ARG A 9 14.25 13.99 7.38
N LEU A 10 14.99 13.31 8.23
CA LEU A 10 14.56 12.06 8.88
C LEU A 10 13.13 12.10 9.45
N PRO A 11 12.70 13.16 10.17
CA PRO A 11 11.34 13.22 10.69
C PRO A 11 10.27 13.26 9.58
N THR A 12 10.54 13.90 8.45
CA THR A 12 9.63 13.94 7.32
C THR A 12 9.50 12.55 6.68
N ALA A 13 10.59 11.83 6.51
CA ALA A 13 10.57 10.46 6.00
C ALA A 13 9.80 9.52 6.93
N ILE A 14 10.03 9.61 8.24
CA ILE A 14 9.30 8.84 9.25
C ILE A 14 7.81 9.16 9.20
N ALA A 15 7.43 10.44 9.14
CA ALA A 15 6.03 10.85 9.09
C ALA A 15 5.33 10.32 7.82
N MET A 16 6.00 10.33 6.67
CA MET A 16 5.46 9.76 5.43
C MET A 16 5.26 8.25 5.53
N ILE A 17 6.25 7.52 6.04
CA ILE A 17 6.17 6.06 6.21
C ILE A 17 5.05 5.70 7.19
N VAL A 18 4.99 6.37 8.34
CA VAL A 18 3.95 6.14 9.35
C VAL A 18 2.56 6.46 8.76
N GLY A 19 2.43 7.57 8.02
CA GLY A 19 1.17 7.96 7.38
C GLY A 19 0.68 6.97 6.32
N ILE A 20 1.59 6.32 5.59
CA ILE A 20 1.25 5.27 4.63
C ILE A 20 0.91 3.95 5.35
N CYS A 21 1.62 3.62 6.42
CA CYS A 21 1.39 2.39 7.19
C CYS A 21 0.11 2.45 8.02
N ILE A 22 -0.21 3.60 8.64
CA ILE A 22 -1.45 3.81 9.39
C ILE A 22 -2.56 4.18 8.40
N GLY A 23 -2.98 3.20 7.62
CA GLY A 23 -4.07 3.32 6.68
C GLY A 23 -5.28 2.46 7.07
N SER A 24 -6.24 2.38 6.18
CA SER A 24 -7.44 1.54 6.33
C SER A 24 -7.13 0.07 6.67
N GLY A 25 -5.95 -0.41 6.29
CA GLY A 25 -5.53 -1.80 6.53
C GLY A 25 -5.52 -2.21 8.00
N ILE A 26 -5.17 -1.33 8.92
CA ILE A 26 -5.17 -1.62 10.36
C ILE A 26 -6.59 -1.89 10.86
N PHE A 27 -7.54 -1.06 10.45
CA PHE A 27 -8.93 -1.17 10.90
C PHE A 27 -9.63 -2.42 10.32
N PHE A 28 -9.49 -2.67 9.02
CA PHE A 28 -10.11 -3.84 8.38
C PHE A 28 -9.48 -5.16 8.79
N LYS A 29 -8.17 -5.20 8.95
CA LYS A 29 -7.47 -6.43 9.29
C LYS A 29 -7.74 -6.89 10.71
N SER A 30 -7.92 -5.96 11.64
CA SER A 30 -8.22 -6.29 13.04
C SER A 30 -9.55 -7.03 13.16
N ASP A 31 -10.59 -6.57 12.49
CA ASP A 31 -11.91 -7.20 12.49
C ASP A 31 -11.86 -8.59 11.83
N ASN A 32 -11.29 -8.69 10.64
CA ASN A 32 -11.16 -9.93 9.91
C ASN A 32 -10.36 -11.01 10.68
N ILE A 33 -9.29 -10.62 11.35
CA ILE A 33 -8.48 -11.54 12.16
C ILE A 33 -9.28 -12.00 13.39
N LEU A 34 -10.02 -11.11 14.02
CA LEU A 34 -10.83 -11.45 15.17
C LEU A 34 -11.95 -12.43 14.80
N ILE A 35 -12.60 -12.23 13.66
CA ILE A 35 -13.60 -13.15 13.12
C ILE A 35 -12.95 -14.51 12.79
N ALA A 36 -11.81 -14.51 12.10
CA ALA A 36 -11.11 -15.73 11.71
C ALA A 36 -10.60 -16.55 12.92
N THR A 37 -10.28 -15.87 14.03
CA THR A 37 -9.85 -16.52 15.28
C THR A 37 -11.01 -16.89 16.21
N GLY A 38 -12.25 -16.76 15.75
CA GLY A 38 -13.43 -17.08 16.55
C GLY A 38 -13.61 -16.21 17.81
N GLY A 39 -13.14 -14.95 17.75
CA GLY A 39 -13.18 -14.02 18.88
C GLY A 39 -12.05 -14.22 19.89
N ASN A 40 -11.08 -15.08 19.61
CA ASN A 40 -9.96 -15.36 20.52
C ASN A 40 -8.89 -14.26 20.39
N VAL A 41 -8.93 -13.28 21.28
CA VAL A 41 -8.02 -12.11 21.30
C VAL A 41 -6.53 -12.51 21.40
N PRO A 42 -6.11 -13.43 22.29
CA PRO A 42 -4.72 -13.88 22.33
C PRO A 42 -4.20 -14.45 21.01
N LEU A 43 -5.02 -15.23 20.31
CA LEU A 43 -4.68 -15.78 19.02
C LEU A 43 -4.59 -14.70 17.95
N GLY A 44 -5.46 -13.71 17.98
CA GLY A 44 -5.39 -12.53 17.11
C GLY A 44 -4.09 -11.73 17.28
N ILE A 45 -3.68 -11.51 18.52
CA ILE A 45 -2.42 -10.83 18.85
C ILE A 45 -1.22 -11.63 18.31
N LEU A 46 -1.24 -12.95 18.46
CA LEU A 46 -0.17 -13.81 17.96
C LEU A 46 -0.03 -13.72 16.43
N VAL A 47 -1.15 -13.70 15.69
CA VAL A 47 -1.15 -13.54 14.23
C VAL A 47 -0.53 -12.19 13.83
N PHE A 48 -0.90 -11.09 14.51
CA PHE A 48 -0.30 -9.79 14.28
C PHE A 48 1.20 -9.78 14.59
N LEU A 49 1.63 -10.44 15.64
CA LEU A 49 3.02 -10.51 16.04
C LEU A 49 3.87 -11.27 15.02
N LEU A 50 3.38 -12.39 14.52
CA LEU A 50 4.02 -13.13 13.43
C LEU A 50 4.10 -12.30 12.14
N GLY A 51 3.03 -11.59 11.79
CA GLY A 51 3.03 -10.67 10.65
C GLY A 51 4.06 -9.54 10.80
N ALA A 52 4.15 -8.94 11.99
CA ALA A 52 5.11 -7.89 12.29
C ALA A 52 6.57 -8.37 12.14
N VAL A 53 6.87 -9.57 12.63
CA VAL A 53 8.21 -10.18 12.45
C VAL A 53 8.54 -10.33 10.97
N GLY A 54 7.62 -10.85 10.16
CA GLY A 54 7.82 -10.97 8.71
C GLY A 54 8.09 -9.63 8.02
N ILE A 55 7.33 -8.59 8.39
CA ILE A 55 7.50 -7.23 7.84
C ILE A 55 8.86 -6.63 8.25
N ILE A 56 9.30 -6.85 9.50
CA ILE A 56 10.61 -6.35 9.97
C ILE A 56 11.73 -6.98 9.16
N PHE A 57 11.74 -8.30 8.99
CA PHE A 57 12.77 -8.97 8.18
C PHE A 57 12.73 -8.55 6.70
N GLY A 58 11.55 -8.44 6.10
CA GLY A 58 11.39 -7.92 4.75
C GLY A 58 11.88 -6.50 4.60
N GLY A 59 11.53 -5.62 5.54
CA GLY A 59 11.96 -4.23 5.55
C GLY A 59 13.47 -4.08 5.70
N LEU A 60 14.10 -4.87 6.58
CA LEU A 60 15.56 -4.87 6.73
C LEU A 60 16.27 -5.33 5.45
N SER A 61 15.74 -6.37 4.78
CA SER A 61 16.30 -6.86 3.52
C SER A 61 16.22 -5.79 2.42
N ILE A 62 15.07 -5.15 2.26
CA ILE A 62 14.89 -4.05 1.30
C ILE A 62 15.75 -2.85 1.67
N GLY A 63 15.88 -2.54 2.96
CA GLY A 63 16.73 -1.45 3.45
C GLY A 63 18.22 -1.68 3.11
N GLN A 64 18.71 -2.91 3.18
CA GLN A 64 20.09 -3.25 2.78
C GLN A 64 20.28 -3.10 1.26
N LEU A 65 19.29 -3.49 0.46
CA LEU A 65 19.31 -3.29 -0.99
C LEU A 65 19.33 -1.80 -1.33
N ALA A 66 18.48 -1.01 -0.68
CA ALA A 66 18.40 0.43 -0.85
C ALA A 66 19.70 1.16 -0.46
N ALA A 67 20.41 0.66 0.54
CA ALA A 67 21.70 1.23 0.95
C ALA A 67 22.84 0.96 -0.05
N ARG A 68 22.69 -0.04 -0.90
CA ARG A 68 23.72 -0.44 -1.88
C ARG A 68 23.52 0.15 -3.27
N THR A 69 22.34 0.68 -3.56
CA THR A 69 22.01 1.28 -4.87
C THR A 69 21.68 2.76 -4.71
N ALA A 70 22.19 3.58 -5.62
CA ALA A 70 21.88 5.00 -5.70
C ALA A 70 20.77 5.31 -6.72
N GLN A 71 20.26 4.28 -7.42
CA GLN A 71 19.27 4.47 -8.49
C GLN A 71 17.86 4.65 -7.93
N PRO A 72 17.14 5.71 -8.31
CA PRO A 72 15.73 5.89 -8.00
C PRO A 72 14.89 4.88 -8.82
N GLY A 73 13.94 4.20 -8.19
CA GLY A 73 13.06 3.26 -8.90
C GLY A 73 12.53 2.12 -8.03
N GLY A 74 12.93 2.07 -6.75
CA GLY A 74 12.42 1.10 -5.80
C GLY A 74 12.69 -0.36 -6.22
N LEU A 75 11.70 -1.21 -6.08
CA LEU A 75 11.84 -2.65 -6.30
C LEU A 75 12.30 -3.00 -7.73
N ILE A 76 11.89 -2.23 -8.72
CA ILE A 76 12.27 -2.45 -10.13
C ILE A 76 13.76 -2.13 -10.33
N ALA A 77 14.25 -1.05 -9.73
CA ALA A 77 15.67 -0.70 -9.80
C ALA A 77 16.54 -1.74 -9.10
N TYR A 78 16.11 -2.26 -7.95
CA TYR A 78 16.82 -3.33 -7.25
C TYR A 78 16.85 -4.62 -8.07
N ALA A 79 15.75 -4.98 -8.72
CA ALA A 79 15.71 -6.13 -9.62
C ALA A 79 16.67 -5.97 -10.81
N ALA A 80 16.75 -4.76 -11.38
CA ALA A 80 17.65 -4.46 -12.50
C ALA A 80 19.13 -4.60 -12.11
N GLU A 81 19.49 -4.10 -10.94
CA GLU A 81 20.88 -4.04 -10.50
C GLU A 81 21.39 -5.38 -9.97
N PHE A 82 20.57 -6.11 -9.20
CA PHE A 82 21.01 -7.31 -8.48
C PHE A 82 20.66 -8.63 -9.17
N VAL A 83 19.64 -8.65 -10.03
CA VAL A 83 19.17 -9.91 -10.67
C VAL A 83 19.38 -9.90 -12.17
N GLY A 84 19.13 -8.77 -12.83
CA GLY A 84 19.37 -8.61 -14.27
C GLY A 84 18.13 -8.18 -15.07
N PRO A 85 18.34 -7.75 -16.34
CA PRO A 85 17.32 -7.07 -17.13
C PRO A 85 16.11 -7.95 -17.50
N GLY A 86 16.30 -9.24 -17.69
CA GLY A 86 15.20 -10.16 -18.02
C GLY A 86 14.20 -10.30 -16.87
N PHE A 87 14.68 -10.43 -15.65
CA PHE A 87 13.86 -10.53 -14.46
C PHE A 87 13.16 -9.19 -14.13
N THR A 88 13.85 -8.09 -14.38
CA THR A 88 13.31 -6.72 -14.19
C THR A 88 12.06 -6.47 -15.03
N GLY A 89 12.07 -6.91 -16.29
CA GLY A 89 10.91 -6.82 -17.16
C GLY A 89 9.70 -7.57 -16.57
N GLY A 90 9.90 -8.77 -16.06
CA GLY A 90 8.86 -9.56 -15.39
C GLY A 90 8.31 -8.89 -14.14
N VAL A 91 9.18 -8.35 -13.28
CA VAL A 91 8.78 -7.62 -12.07
C VAL A 91 8.00 -6.36 -12.41
N GLY A 92 8.44 -5.60 -13.42
CA GLY A 92 7.73 -4.40 -13.90
C GLY A 92 6.34 -4.74 -14.44
N TRP A 93 6.23 -5.77 -15.25
CA TRP A 93 4.95 -6.29 -15.77
C TRP A 93 4.01 -6.71 -14.64
N PHE A 94 4.50 -7.53 -13.71
CA PHE A 94 3.71 -7.95 -12.54
C PHE A 94 3.22 -6.76 -11.72
N GLN A 95 4.07 -5.76 -11.51
CA GLN A 95 3.73 -4.59 -10.71
C GLN A 95 2.65 -3.75 -11.36
N VAL A 96 2.71 -3.54 -12.69
CA VAL A 96 1.76 -2.70 -13.42
C VAL A 96 0.41 -3.41 -13.62
N PHE A 97 0.41 -4.70 -13.97
CA PHE A 97 -0.83 -5.39 -14.34
C PHE A 97 -1.52 -6.12 -13.18
N PHE A 98 -0.78 -6.51 -12.15
CA PHE A 98 -1.36 -7.26 -11.03
C PHE A 98 -1.32 -6.46 -9.73
N TYR A 99 -0.18 -5.95 -9.34
CA TYR A 99 0.00 -5.34 -8.03
C TYR A 99 -0.79 -4.03 -7.88
N PHE A 100 -0.56 -3.06 -8.75
CA PHE A 100 -1.23 -1.75 -8.65
C PHE A 100 -2.74 -1.82 -8.86
N PRO A 101 -3.29 -2.52 -9.87
CA PRO A 101 -4.74 -2.62 -10.04
C PRO A 101 -5.43 -3.29 -8.85
N THR A 102 -4.83 -4.36 -8.31
CA THR A 102 -5.37 -5.05 -7.13
C THR A 102 -5.37 -4.15 -5.90
N LEU A 103 -4.30 -3.40 -5.69
CA LEU A 103 -4.18 -2.47 -4.56
C LEU A 103 -5.20 -1.33 -4.68
N VAL A 104 -5.36 -0.75 -5.85
CA VAL A 104 -6.36 0.30 -6.12
C VAL A 104 -7.77 -0.24 -5.90
N ALA A 105 -8.10 -1.43 -6.41
CA ALA A 105 -9.40 -2.05 -6.24
C ALA A 105 -9.71 -2.32 -4.76
N ALA A 106 -8.74 -2.81 -3.99
CA ALA A 106 -8.90 -3.06 -2.56
C ALA A 106 -9.16 -1.77 -1.77
N VAL A 107 -8.40 -0.70 -2.05
CA VAL A 107 -8.58 0.59 -1.37
C VAL A 107 -9.89 1.26 -1.76
N SER A 108 -10.27 1.20 -3.05
CA SER A 108 -11.54 1.75 -3.54
C SER A 108 -12.74 1.06 -2.91
N ARG A 109 -12.71 -0.27 -2.80
CA ARG A 109 -13.75 -1.03 -2.10
C ARG A 109 -13.84 -0.65 -0.63
N ALA A 110 -12.72 -0.48 0.05
CA ALA A 110 -12.67 -0.04 1.43
C ALA A 110 -13.33 1.34 1.60
N ALA A 111 -12.98 2.30 0.74
CA ALA A 111 -13.58 3.63 0.74
C ALA A 111 -15.10 3.57 0.50
N GLY A 112 -15.54 2.74 -0.45
CA GLY A 112 -16.96 2.52 -0.74
C GLY A 112 -17.73 1.95 0.45
N HIS A 113 -17.17 0.95 1.14
CA HIS A 113 -17.76 0.37 2.34
C HIS A 113 -17.96 1.39 3.46
N TYR A 114 -16.93 2.19 3.78
CA TYR A 114 -17.05 3.22 4.81
C TYR A 114 -18.05 4.32 4.42
N PHE A 115 -18.10 4.69 3.15
CA PHE A 115 -19.05 5.67 2.67
C PHE A 115 -20.50 5.17 2.80
N CYS A 116 -20.75 3.92 2.38
CA CYS A 116 -22.08 3.32 2.52
C CYS A 116 -22.49 3.20 3.99
N SER A 117 -21.57 2.82 4.88
CA SER A 117 -21.80 2.75 6.31
C SER A 117 -22.13 4.13 6.93
N LEU A 118 -21.42 5.17 6.49
CA LEU A 118 -21.64 6.54 6.99
C LEU A 118 -23.02 7.12 6.61
N PHE A 119 -23.47 6.84 5.40
CA PHE A 119 -24.74 7.34 4.89
C PHE A 119 -25.92 6.37 5.04
N SER A 120 -25.73 5.25 5.75
CA SER A 120 -26.73 4.18 5.94
C SER A 120 -27.34 3.68 4.62
N ILE A 121 -26.54 3.66 3.55
CA ILE A 121 -26.91 3.12 2.25
C ILE A 121 -26.80 1.59 2.32
N PRO A 122 -27.69 0.82 1.64
CA PRO A 122 -27.59 -0.65 1.64
C PRO A 122 -26.22 -1.11 1.17
N ASP A 123 -25.54 -1.85 2.06
CA ASP A 123 -24.15 -2.30 1.91
C ASP A 123 -24.07 -3.53 0.99
N THR A 124 -24.48 -3.33 -0.27
CA THR A 124 -24.34 -4.36 -1.32
C THR A 124 -22.99 -4.23 -2.01
N LEU A 125 -22.48 -5.36 -2.50
CA LEU A 125 -21.18 -5.38 -3.20
C LEU A 125 -21.15 -4.41 -4.40
N GLU A 126 -22.28 -4.28 -5.09
CA GLU A 126 -22.44 -3.38 -6.23
C GLU A 126 -22.32 -1.91 -5.82
N THR A 127 -22.98 -1.54 -4.72
CA THR A 127 -22.95 -0.15 -4.21
C THR A 127 -21.55 0.23 -3.72
N GLN A 128 -20.86 -0.67 -3.03
CA GLN A 128 -19.47 -0.45 -2.60
C GLN A 128 -18.53 -0.23 -3.79
N CYS A 129 -18.66 -1.05 -4.84
CA CYS A 129 -17.85 -0.94 -6.05
C CYS A 129 -18.14 0.35 -6.82
N LEU A 130 -19.41 0.73 -6.96
CA LEU A 130 -19.82 1.97 -7.63
C LEU A 130 -19.29 3.21 -6.93
N VAL A 131 -19.49 3.30 -5.61
CA VAL A 131 -19.02 4.42 -4.80
C VAL A 131 -17.50 4.48 -4.80
N GLY A 132 -16.82 3.34 -4.65
CA GLY A 132 -15.36 3.26 -4.68
C GLY A 132 -14.78 3.68 -6.03
N PHE A 133 -15.40 3.27 -7.14
CA PHE A 133 -15.02 3.69 -8.48
C PHE A 133 -15.20 5.20 -8.69
N LEU A 134 -16.31 5.74 -8.24
CA LEU A 134 -16.60 7.17 -8.33
C LEU A 134 -15.59 7.99 -7.50
N PHE A 135 -15.26 7.54 -6.31
CA PHE A 135 -14.27 8.19 -5.46
C PHE A 135 -12.88 8.17 -6.10
N PHE A 136 -12.49 7.01 -6.67
CA PHE A 136 -11.21 6.88 -7.35
C PHE A 136 -11.11 7.80 -8.58
N THR A 137 -12.17 7.85 -9.42
CA THR A 137 -12.20 8.74 -10.59
C THR A 137 -12.14 10.21 -10.19
N LEU A 138 -12.83 10.63 -9.14
CA LEU A 138 -12.73 11.99 -8.61
C LEU A 138 -11.30 12.33 -8.16
N CYS A 139 -10.67 11.46 -7.38
CA CYS A 139 -9.29 11.65 -6.95
C CYS A 139 -8.31 11.69 -8.12
N PHE A 140 -8.52 10.87 -9.14
CA PHE A 140 -7.71 10.86 -10.35
C PHE A 140 -7.83 12.18 -11.13
N PHE A 141 -9.06 12.65 -11.36
CA PHE A 141 -9.29 13.95 -12.00
C PHE A 141 -8.72 15.11 -11.19
N TRP A 142 -8.89 15.10 -9.87
CA TRP A 142 -8.31 16.11 -8.99
C TRP A 142 -6.78 16.15 -9.13
N ASN A 143 -6.14 15.00 -9.16
CA ASN A 143 -4.68 14.90 -9.30
C ASN A 143 -4.21 15.47 -10.64
N ILE A 144 -4.90 15.19 -11.74
CA ILE A 144 -4.58 15.74 -13.07
C ILE A 144 -4.78 17.27 -13.11
N CYS A 145 -5.87 17.77 -12.53
CA CYS A 145 -6.14 19.20 -12.49
C CYS A 145 -5.15 19.95 -11.59
N SER A 146 -4.70 19.35 -10.51
CA SER A 146 -3.72 19.96 -9.58
C SER A 146 -2.28 19.92 -10.10
N ALA A 147 -1.98 19.04 -11.04
CA ALA A 147 -0.65 18.90 -11.65
C ALA A 147 -0.39 19.90 -12.82
N ARG A 148 -1.39 20.72 -13.15
CA ARG A 148 -1.25 21.84 -14.10
C ARG A 148 -1.00 23.15 -13.39
#